data_8ec985dba461b9c27973b5ce97d40f6e
#
_entry.id   8ec985dba461b9c27973b5ce97d40f6e
#
_cell.length_a   1.000
_cell.length_b   1.000
_cell.length_c   1.000
_cell.angle_alpha   90.00
_cell.angle_beta   90.00
_cell.angle_gamma   90.00
#
_symmetry.space_group_name_H-M   'P 1'
#
loop_
_entity.id
_entity.type
_entity.pdbx_description
1 polymer ?
#
loop_
_entity_poly.entity_id
_entity_poly.type
_entity_poly.pdbx_seq_one_letter_code
_entity_poly.pdbx_strand_id
1 'polypeptide(L)'
;MIAGSAHADELRERANSIFKPIPDKVTEVRGHAVSEDQAILGHKLWFDPRLSRSHVISCNTCHNLSIGGSDNVTTSIGHGWQKGPRNSPTVLNAVFNAAQFWDGRAKDLQEQAKGPVQASVEMNNTPDRVVATLKSIPEYVTEFKKAFPKDKDPVSFDNMAYALEAFEVSLTTPNSPFDRFLKGDDKALDAQQKEGLALFMDAGCIACHNGVNVGGQGYFPFGVIKKPGADVLPEGDKGRFAVTNTAADEYVFRAAPLRNIALTPPYFHSGKVWDLEQAVAIMGDSQLG
;
A
#
# COMPACT_ATOMS: atom_id res chain seq x y z
N MET A 1 -12.87 -28.60 28.35
CA MET A 1 -12.26 -28.36 27.02
C MET A 1 -13.28 -28.00 25.92
N ILE A 2 -14.58 -28.15 26.10
CA ILE A 2 -15.63 -27.85 25.09
C ILE A 2 -15.98 -26.34 25.01
N ALA A 3 -15.91 -25.61 26.12
CA ALA A 3 -16.28 -24.19 26.17
C ALA A 3 -15.30 -23.26 25.41
N GLY A 4 -14.02 -23.63 25.37
CA GLY A 4 -13.01 -22.82 24.67
C GLY A 4 -13.06 -22.92 23.15
N SER A 5 -13.55 -24.04 22.60
CA SER A 5 -13.67 -24.16 21.12
C SER A 5 -14.91 -23.43 20.60
N ALA A 6 -16.03 -23.46 21.29
CA ALA A 6 -17.25 -22.78 20.90
C ALA A 6 -17.03 -21.24 20.85
N HIS A 7 -16.30 -20.68 21.80
CA HIS A 7 -15.99 -19.25 21.84
C HIS A 7 -15.01 -18.83 20.73
N ALA A 8 -14.05 -19.69 20.39
CA ALA A 8 -13.14 -19.44 19.27
C ALA A 8 -13.85 -19.51 17.92
N ASP A 9 -14.80 -20.44 17.77
CA ASP A 9 -15.63 -20.56 16.56
C ASP A 9 -16.51 -19.33 16.35
N GLU A 10 -17.18 -18.84 17.39
CA GLU A 10 -18.00 -17.62 17.33
C GLU A 10 -17.17 -16.37 16.96
N LEU A 11 -15.98 -16.20 17.57
CA LEU A 11 -15.08 -15.12 17.25
C LEU A 11 -14.64 -15.17 15.78
N ARG A 12 -14.31 -16.39 15.28
CA ARG A 12 -13.90 -16.60 13.89
C ARG A 12 -15.02 -16.33 12.90
N GLU A 13 -16.23 -16.80 13.17
CA GLU A 13 -17.39 -16.54 12.33
C GLU A 13 -17.65 -15.03 12.20
N ARG A 14 -17.62 -14.33 13.33
CA ARG A 14 -17.74 -12.88 13.37
C ARG A 14 -16.61 -12.19 12.58
N ALA A 15 -15.36 -12.61 12.78
CA ALA A 15 -14.22 -12.07 12.04
C ALA A 15 -14.35 -12.33 10.53
N ASN A 16 -14.81 -13.51 10.09
CA ASN A 16 -15.01 -13.85 8.69
C ASN A 16 -16.14 -13.07 8.01
N SER A 17 -17.08 -12.50 8.77
CA SER A 17 -18.08 -11.59 8.22
C SER A 17 -17.50 -10.22 7.84
N ILE A 18 -16.35 -9.84 8.43
CA ILE A 18 -15.71 -8.52 8.30
C ILE A 18 -14.43 -8.60 7.47
N PHE A 19 -13.61 -9.59 7.72
CA PHE A 19 -12.29 -9.75 7.11
C PHE A 19 -12.26 -10.91 6.12
N LYS A 20 -11.25 -10.89 5.26
CA LYS A 20 -10.94 -12.01 4.36
C LYS A 20 -9.46 -12.34 4.45
N PRO A 21 -9.09 -13.63 4.39
CA PRO A 21 -7.68 -14.00 4.31
C PRO A 21 -7.10 -13.52 2.98
N ILE A 22 -5.81 -13.19 2.98
CA ILE A 22 -5.10 -12.93 1.74
C ILE A 22 -5.06 -14.23 0.91
N PRO A 23 -5.43 -14.20 -0.39
CA PRO A 23 -5.35 -15.37 -1.25
C PRO A 23 -3.89 -15.80 -1.44
N ASP A 24 -3.67 -17.11 -1.56
CA ASP A 24 -2.32 -17.68 -1.69
C ASP A 24 -1.60 -17.20 -2.96
N LYS A 25 -2.36 -16.84 -4.00
CA LYS A 25 -1.85 -16.27 -5.25
C LYS A 25 -2.87 -15.31 -5.83
N VAL A 26 -2.38 -14.18 -6.33
CA VAL A 26 -3.13 -13.23 -7.14
C VAL A 26 -2.65 -13.37 -8.59
N THR A 27 -3.54 -13.68 -9.51
CA THR A 27 -3.23 -13.90 -10.94
C THR A 27 -3.92 -12.90 -11.85
N GLU A 28 -4.79 -12.09 -11.28
CA GLU A 28 -5.58 -11.11 -12.00
C GLU A 28 -5.71 -9.85 -11.15
N VAL A 29 -5.67 -8.69 -11.79
CA VAL A 29 -5.89 -7.39 -11.16
C VAL A 29 -6.89 -6.61 -12.02
N ARG A 30 -7.98 -6.15 -11.41
CA ARG A 30 -9.03 -5.33 -12.06
C ARG A 30 -9.52 -5.89 -13.40
N GLY A 31 -9.69 -7.21 -13.51
CA GLY A 31 -10.14 -7.88 -14.72
C GLY A 31 -9.05 -8.12 -15.77
N HIS A 32 -7.78 -7.89 -15.42
CA HIS A 32 -6.64 -8.16 -16.29
C HIS A 32 -5.78 -9.28 -15.72
N ALA A 33 -5.58 -10.35 -16.51
CA ALA A 33 -4.65 -11.40 -16.15
C ALA A 33 -3.21 -10.88 -16.20
N VAL A 34 -2.44 -11.20 -15.19
CA VAL A 34 -1.01 -10.86 -15.09
C VAL A 34 -0.19 -12.04 -15.58
N SER A 35 0.67 -11.82 -16.57
CA SER A 35 1.59 -12.84 -17.06
C SER A 35 2.90 -12.87 -16.27
N GLU A 36 3.55 -14.03 -16.23
CA GLU A 36 4.85 -14.19 -15.60
C GLU A 36 5.91 -13.28 -16.24
N ASP A 37 5.89 -13.16 -17.58
CA ASP A 37 6.82 -12.29 -18.31
C ASP A 37 6.67 -10.82 -17.94
N GLN A 38 5.43 -10.35 -17.70
CA GLN A 38 5.16 -8.99 -17.21
C GLN A 38 5.69 -8.81 -15.80
N ALA A 39 5.48 -9.78 -14.91
CA ALA A 39 5.97 -9.70 -13.53
C ALA A 39 7.50 -9.72 -13.47
N ILE A 40 8.17 -10.54 -14.30
CA ILE A 40 9.65 -10.59 -14.39
C ILE A 40 10.20 -9.24 -14.88
N LEU A 41 9.59 -8.67 -15.92
CA LEU A 41 9.97 -7.34 -16.42
C LEU A 41 9.77 -6.28 -15.34
N GLY A 42 8.62 -6.29 -14.66
CA GLY A 42 8.31 -5.38 -13.57
C GLY A 42 9.29 -5.48 -12.41
N HIS A 43 9.70 -6.69 -12.04
CA HIS A 43 10.73 -6.92 -11.03
C HIS A 43 12.05 -6.22 -11.39
N LYS A 44 12.52 -6.33 -12.63
CA LYS A 44 13.74 -5.64 -13.08
C LYS A 44 13.60 -4.12 -13.05
N LEU A 45 12.46 -3.61 -13.53
CA LEU A 45 12.15 -2.18 -13.53
C LEU A 45 12.06 -1.62 -12.11
N TRP A 46 11.55 -2.39 -11.15
CA TRP A 46 11.44 -1.99 -9.74
C TRP A 46 12.78 -1.61 -9.10
N PHE A 47 13.82 -2.33 -9.45
CA PHE A 47 15.17 -2.10 -8.93
C PHE A 47 16.03 -1.20 -9.82
N ASP A 48 15.53 -0.78 -11.00
CA ASP A 48 16.33 -0.04 -11.95
C ASP A 48 16.35 1.47 -11.67
N PRO A 49 17.47 2.02 -11.18
CA PRO A 49 17.56 3.45 -10.88
C PRO A 49 17.58 4.33 -12.15
N ARG A 50 17.79 3.75 -13.34
CA ARG A 50 17.78 4.49 -14.61
C ARG A 50 16.40 5.02 -15.01
N LEU A 51 15.35 4.57 -14.32
CA LEU A 51 14.02 5.17 -14.43
C LEU A 51 13.95 6.57 -13.81
N SER A 52 14.89 6.95 -12.92
CA SER A 52 15.01 8.30 -12.41
C SER A 52 15.94 9.17 -13.27
N ARG A 53 15.75 10.50 -13.21
CA ARG A 53 16.58 11.46 -13.93
C ARG A 53 18.04 11.40 -13.52
N SER A 54 18.31 11.16 -12.23
CA SER A 54 19.65 11.09 -11.66
C SER A 54 20.32 9.71 -11.82
N HIS A 55 19.56 8.69 -12.21
CA HIS A 55 19.98 7.29 -12.26
C HIS A 55 20.44 6.73 -10.89
N VAL A 56 19.90 7.26 -9.79
CA VAL A 56 20.22 6.78 -8.42
C VAL A 56 19.00 6.44 -7.58
N ILE A 57 17.78 6.73 -8.05
CA ILE A 57 16.53 6.46 -7.36
C ILE A 57 15.75 5.39 -8.13
N SER A 58 15.38 4.32 -7.46
CA SER A 58 14.47 3.28 -7.97
C SER A 58 13.22 3.17 -7.10
N CYS A 59 12.24 2.37 -7.47
CA CYS A 59 11.07 2.11 -6.62
C CYS A 59 11.50 1.54 -5.28
N ASN A 60 12.49 0.63 -5.27
CA ASN A 60 13.03 0.03 -4.05
C ASN A 60 13.74 1.04 -3.14
N THR A 61 14.08 2.24 -3.61
CA THR A 61 14.68 3.28 -2.75
C THR A 61 13.71 3.75 -1.67
N CYS A 62 12.43 3.95 -2.02
CA CYS A 62 11.38 4.40 -1.11
C CYS A 62 10.48 3.26 -0.62
N HIS A 63 10.50 2.11 -1.31
CA HIS A 63 9.69 0.93 -1.01
C HIS A 63 10.58 -0.31 -0.92
N ASN A 64 11.52 -0.29 0.04
CA ASN A 64 12.50 -1.34 0.22
C ASN A 64 11.83 -2.64 0.70
N LEU A 65 11.85 -3.65 -0.16
CA LEU A 65 11.20 -4.94 0.12
C LEU A 65 11.83 -5.69 1.30
N SER A 66 13.10 -5.41 1.62
CA SER A 66 13.80 -6.06 2.74
C SER A 66 13.38 -5.52 4.12
N ILE A 67 12.70 -4.38 4.18
CA ILE A 67 12.27 -3.73 5.42
C ILE A 67 10.77 -3.41 5.41
N GLY A 68 9.97 -4.32 4.84
CA GLY A 68 8.51 -4.20 4.87
C GLY A 68 7.89 -3.40 3.71
N GLY A 69 8.64 -3.14 2.62
CA GLY A 69 8.11 -2.43 1.45
C GLY A 69 7.89 -0.92 1.68
N SER A 70 8.62 -0.35 2.61
CA SER A 70 8.67 1.07 2.98
C SER A 70 10.14 1.47 3.13
N ASP A 71 10.46 2.74 3.38
CA ASP A 71 11.85 3.18 3.64
C ASP A 71 12.13 3.46 5.11
N ASN A 72 11.13 3.33 5.97
CA ASN A 72 11.22 3.55 7.41
C ASN A 72 11.84 4.92 7.77
N VAL A 73 11.47 5.97 7.04
CA VAL A 73 11.80 7.36 7.35
C VAL A 73 10.54 8.22 7.39
N THR A 74 10.61 9.36 8.02
CA THR A 74 9.45 10.27 8.12
C THR A 74 8.82 10.56 6.76
N THR A 75 9.63 10.98 5.79
CA THR A 75 9.25 11.15 4.39
C THR A 75 10.44 10.80 3.50
N SER A 76 10.18 10.17 2.38
CA SER A 76 11.22 9.69 1.47
C SER A 76 12.10 10.80 0.93
N ILE A 77 13.36 10.46 0.66
CA ILE A 77 14.34 11.35 0.04
C ILE A 77 14.51 10.94 -1.43
N GLY A 78 14.18 11.83 -2.34
CA GLY A 78 14.26 11.58 -3.77
C GLY A 78 15.31 12.43 -4.48
N HIS A 79 15.01 12.78 -5.73
CA HIS A 79 15.92 13.50 -6.62
C HIS A 79 16.45 14.80 -6.02
N GLY A 80 17.77 15.00 -6.10
CA GLY A 80 18.41 16.19 -5.56
C GLY A 80 18.30 16.30 -4.04
N TRP A 81 18.12 15.18 -3.34
CA TRP A 81 17.99 15.09 -1.87
C TRP A 81 16.74 15.81 -1.33
N GLN A 82 15.76 16.05 -2.20
CA GLN A 82 14.48 16.63 -1.82
C GLN A 82 13.63 15.62 -1.04
N LYS A 83 12.85 16.13 -0.10
CA LYS A 83 11.93 15.30 0.69
C LYS A 83 10.53 15.30 0.09
N GLY A 84 9.90 14.14 0.05
CA GLY A 84 8.49 14.01 -0.24
C GLY A 84 7.61 14.67 0.83
N PRO A 85 6.36 15.04 0.50
CA PRO A 85 5.45 15.69 1.45
C PRO A 85 4.82 14.72 2.45
N ARG A 86 4.79 13.43 2.14
CA ARG A 86 4.14 12.39 2.95
C ARG A 86 5.02 11.17 3.12
N ASN A 87 4.74 10.40 4.16
CA ASN A 87 5.34 9.10 4.39
C ASN A 87 5.03 8.12 3.24
N SER A 88 6.02 7.31 2.87
CA SER A 88 5.87 6.26 1.85
C SER A 88 5.19 5.03 2.47
N PRO A 89 3.95 4.72 2.09
CA PRO A 89 3.27 3.55 2.62
C PRO A 89 3.89 2.26 2.08
N THR A 90 3.69 1.15 2.79
CA THR A 90 4.12 -0.15 2.29
C THR A 90 3.47 -0.51 0.97
N VAL A 91 4.24 -1.13 0.08
CA VAL A 91 3.75 -1.74 -1.17
C VAL A 91 3.24 -3.16 -0.97
N LEU A 92 3.54 -3.78 0.18
CA LEU A 92 3.03 -5.12 0.47
C LEU A 92 1.49 -5.09 0.55
N ASN A 93 0.87 -5.99 -0.19
CA ASN A 93 -0.59 -6.10 -0.31
C ASN A 93 -1.30 -4.88 -0.94
N ALA A 94 -0.56 -3.94 -1.56
CA ALA A 94 -1.14 -2.72 -2.14
C ALA A 94 -2.15 -3.02 -3.27
N VAL A 95 -2.07 -4.18 -3.92
CA VAL A 95 -3.01 -4.66 -4.93
C VAL A 95 -4.46 -4.74 -4.43
N PHE A 96 -4.66 -4.91 -3.12
CA PHE A 96 -5.98 -4.98 -2.51
C PHE A 96 -6.56 -3.61 -2.11
N ASN A 97 -5.84 -2.52 -2.30
CA ASN A 97 -6.36 -1.18 -2.02
C ASN A 97 -7.34 -0.75 -3.11
N ALA A 98 -8.40 -0.06 -2.72
CA ALA A 98 -9.39 0.50 -3.66
C ALA A 98 -8.80 1.57 -4.60
N ALA A 99 -7.78 2.29 -4.12
CA ALA A 99 -6.99 3.26 -4.88
C ALA A 99 -5.62 3.44 -4.21
N GLN A 100 -4.69 4.10 -4.88
CA GLN A 100 -3.32 4.28 -4.39
C GLN A 100 -3.08 5.71 -3.89
N PHE A 101 -1.99 5.91 -3.16
CA PHE A 101 -1.67 7.08 -2.34
C PHE A 101 -2.60 7.26 -1.12
N TRP A 102 -2.19 8.12 -0.19
CA TRP A 102 -2.96 8.43 1.02
C TRP A 102 -4.31 9.12 0.72
N ASP A 103 -4.37 9.90 -0.35
CA ASP A 103 -5.56 10.64 -0.79
C ASP A 103 -6.37 9.92 -1.88
N GLY A 104 -5.88 8.78 -2.36
CA GLY A 104 -6.53 7.98 -3.40
C GLY A 104 -6.54 8.63 -4.78
N ARG A 105 -5.56 9.49 -5.08
CA ARG A 105 -5.50 10.21 -6.36
C ARG A 105 -5.17 9.32 -7.56
N ALA A 106 -4.59 8.14 -7.35
CA ALA A 106 -4.39 7.15 -8.40
C ALA A 106 -5.38 5.99 -8.24
N LYS A 107 -6.11 5.68 -9.30
CA LYS A 107 -7.17 4.65 -9.30
C LYS A 107 -6.64 3.22 -9.18
N ASP A 108 -5.38 2.99 -9.60
CA ASP A 108 -4.73 1.68 -9.64
C ASP A 108 -3.21 1.79 -9.49
N LEU A 109 -2.54 0.64 -9.50
CA LEU A 109 -1.08 0.56 -9.38
C LEU A 109 -0.37 1.10 -10.64
N GLN A 110 -0.95 0.96 -11.83
CA GLN A 110 -0.38 1.53 -13.06
C GLN A 110 -0.34 3.05 -13.02
N GLU A 111 -1.45 3.67 -12.62
CA GLU A 111 -1.51 5.13 -12.49
C GLU A 111 -0.59 5.62 -11.37
N GLN A 112 -0.52 4.88 -10.28
CA GLN A 112 0.40 5.17 -9.19
C GLN A 112 1.86 5.15 -9.67
N ALA A 113 2.29 4.09 -10.36
CA ALA A 113 3.67 3.92 -10.82
C ALA A 113 4.16 5.06 -11.73
N LYS A 114 3.26 5.69 -12.48
CA LYS A 114 3.58 6.85 -13.33
C LYS A 114 3.86 8.13 -12.55
N GLY A 115 3.26 8.29 -11.38
CA GLY A 115 3.37 9.49 -10.56
C GLY A 115 4.79 9.76 -10.07
N PRO A 116 5.39 8.87 -9.25
CA PRO A 116 6.74 9.01 -8.71
C PRO A 116 7.82 9.23 -9.77
N VAL A 117 7.70 8.56 -10.92
CA VAL A 117 8.65 8.72 -12.03
C VAL A 117 8.71 10.18 -12.49
N GLN A 118 7.58 10.88 -12.50
CA GLN A 118 7.47 12.26 -13.00
C GLN A 118 7.61 13.30 -11.89
N ALA A 119 7.36 12.94 -10.63
CA ALA A 119 7.40 13.86 -9.50
C ALA A 119 8.81 14.44 -9.29
N SER A 120 8.93 15.76 -9.30
CA SER A 120 10.21 16.48 -9.22
C SER A 120 11.01 16.17 -7.95
N VAL A 121 10.31 15.91 -6.84
CA VAL A 121 10.92 15.60 -5.55
C VAL A 121 11.20 14.09 -5.36
N GLU A 122 10.74 13.23 -6.31
CA GLU A 122 10.92 11.78 -6.24
C GLU A 122 11.94 11.31 -7.30
N MET A 123 11.51 10.93 -8.50
CA MET A 123 12.41 10.43 -9.56
C MET A 123 12.73 11.50 -10.62
N ASN A 124 11.94 12.58 -10.73
CA ASN A 124 12.13 13.76 -11.57
C ASN A 124 12.46 13.43 -13.04
N ASN A 125 11.82 12.44 -13.62
CA ASN A 125 12.05 12.06 -15.01
C ASN A 125 10.83 12.41 -15.88
N THR A 126 10.93 12.19 -17.18
CA THR A 126 9.81 12.37 -18.12
C THR A 126 9.53 11.06 -18.85
N PRO A 127 8.27 10.80 -19.27
CA PRO A 127 7.90 9.61 -20.04
C PRO A 127 8.81 9.36 -21.23
N ASP A 128 9.08 10.41 -22.04
CA ASP A 128 9.91 10.29 -23.24
C ASP A 128 11.36 9.86 -22.92
N ARG A 129 11.94 10.42 -21.85
CA ARG A 129 13.30 10.05 -21.43
C ARG A 129 13.36 8.62 -20.89
N VAL A 130 12.36 8.21 -20.11
CA VAL A 130 12.26 6.81 -19.63
C VAL A 130 12.18 5.86 -20.82
N VAL A 131 11.28 6.12 -21.77
CA VAL A 131 11.14 5.28 -22.97
C VAL A 131 12.42 5.25 -23.78
N ALA A 132 13.06 6.40 -23.99
CA ALA A 132 14.34 6.48 -24.72
C ALA A 132 15.44 5.68 -24.00
N THR A 133 15.53 5.77 -22.67
CA THR A 133 16.47 4.99 -21.86
C THR A 133 16.21 3.49 -22.02
N LEU A 134 14.96 3.04 -21.88
CA LEU A 134 14.61 1.62 -22.00
C LEU A 134 14.86 1.09 -23.42
N LYS A 135 14.55 1.88 -24.47
CA LYS A 135 14.83 1.52 -25.88
C LYS A 135 16.32 1.46 -26.19
N SER A 136 17.16 2.15 -25.46
CA SER A 136 18.62 2.11 -25.65
C SER A 136 19.28 0.83 -25.11
N ILE A 137 18.52 0.00 -24.38
CA ILE A 137 19.02 -1.23 -23.74
C ILE A 137 18.41 -2.43 -24.46
N PRO A 138 19.20 -3.20 -25.25
CA PRO A 138 18.66 -4.30 -26.05
C PRO A 138 17.92 -5.38 -25.25
N GLU A 139 18.36 -5.63 -24.01
CA GLU A 139 17.74 -6.60 -23.11
C GLU A 139 16.30 -6.15 -22.77
N TYR A 140 16.09 -4.87 -22.45
CA TYR A 140 14.74 -4.36 -22.20
C TYR A 140 13.86 -4.44 -23.44
N VAL A 141 14.39 -4.09 -24.62
CA VAL A 141 13.63 -4.21 -25.88
C VAL A 141 13.13 -5.65 -26.07
N THR A 142 13.98 -6.64 -25.78
CA THR A 142 13.64 -8.06 -25.89
C THR A 142 12.58 -8.46 -24.86
N GLU A 143 12.73 -8.02 -23.61
CA GLU A 143 11.80 -8.37 -22.53
C GLU A 143 10.44 -7.69 -22.69
N PHE A 144 10.40 -6.45 -23.11
CA PHE A 144 9.13 -5.79 -23.44
C PHE A 144 8.39 -6.50 -24.57
N LYS A 145 9.10 -6.95 -25.63
CA LYS A 145 8.48 -7.76 -26.70
C LYS A 145 7.89 -9.08 -26.18
N LYS A 146 8.55 -9.71 -25.21
CA LYS A 146 8.09 -10.95 -24.59
C LYS A 146 6.88 -10.69 -23.69
N ALA A 147 6.91 -9.65 -22.88
CA ALA A 147 5.84 -9.28 -21.95
C ALA A 147 4.58 -8.73 -22.66
N PHE A 148 4.76 -8.07 -23.79
CA PHE A 148 3.68 -7.43 -24.57
C PHE A 148 3.74 -7.83 -26.04
N PRO A 149 3.54 -9.12 -26.39
CA PRO A 149 3.76 -9.65 -27.74
C PRO A 149 2.74 -9.15 -28.79
N LYS A 150 1.64 -8.55 -28.33
CA LYS A 150 0.59 -8.02 -29.22
C LYS A 150 0.83 -6.55 -29.60
N ASP A 151 1.73 -5.88 -28.92
CA ASP A 151 1.97 -4.47 -29.14
C ASP A 151 3.01 -4.27 -30.24
N LYS A 152 2.70 -3.38 -31.17
CA LYS A 152 3.61 -3.05 -32.28
C LYS A 152 4.88 -2.34 -31.78
N ASP A 153 4.75 -1.45 -30.79
CA ASP A 153 5.86 -0.79 -30.09
C ASP A 153 5.71 -1.04 -28.58
N PRO A 154 6.20 -2.17 -28.07
CA PRO A 154 5.94 -2.59 -26.71
C PRO A 154 6.70 -1.76 -25.65
N VAL A 155 7.79 -1.07 -26.02
CA VAL A 155 8.55 -0.22 -25.08
C VAL A 155 7.86 1.12 -24.96
N SER A 156 6.91 1.21 -24.05
CA SER A 156 6.14 2.40 -23.79
C SER A 156 6.08 2.71 -22.28
N PHE A 157 5.74 3.96 -21.93
CA PHE A 157 5.57 4.35 -20.53
C PHE A 157 4.38 3.64 -19.87
N ASP A 158 3.34 3.36 -20.64
CA ASP A 158 2.17 2.61 -20.17
C ASP A 158 2.53 1.15 -19.88
N ASN A 159 3.26 0.48 -20.78
CA ASN A 159 3.70 -0.89 -20.56
C ASN A 159 4.72 -1.02 -19.42
N MET A 160 5.57 0.00 -19.22
CA MET A 160 6.44 0.07 -18.03
C MET A 160 5.60 0.07 -16.75
N ALA A 161 4.59 0.91 -16.68
CA ALA A 161 3.71 0.99 -15.51
C ALA A 161 2.89 -0.30 -15.33
N TYR A 162 2.43 -0.91 -16.42
CA TYR A 162 1.74 -2.21 -16.37
C TYR A 162 2.66 -3.33 -15.85
N ALA A 163 3.91 -3.37 -16.29
CA ALA A 163 4.87 -4.35 -15.79
C ALA A 163 5.16 -4.15 -14.29
N LEU A 164 5.28 -2.90 -13.83
CA LEU A 164 5.42 -2.60 -12.40
C LEU A 164 4.21 -3.08 -11.60
N GLU A 165 2.97 -2.80 -12.04
CA GLU A 165 1.76 -3.36 -11.44
C GLU A 165 1.80 -4.89 -11.40
N ALA A 166 2.19 -5.53 -12.51
CA ALA A 166 2.30 -6.98 -12.60
C ALA A 166 3.26 -7.57 -11.58
N PHE A 167 4.36 -6.88 -11.28
CA PHE A 167 5.27 -7.26 -10.21
C PHE A 167 4.66 -7.01 -8.83
N GLU A 168 4.05 -5.86 -8.59
CA GLU A 168 3.43 -5.51 -7.31
C GLU A 168 2.30 -6.46 -6.90
N VAL A 169 1.59 -7.06 -7.88
CA VAL A 169 0.60 -8.14 -7.64
C VAL A 169 1.23 -9.33 -6.92
N SER A 170 2.52 -9.60 -7.12
CA SER A 170 3.25 -10.67 -6.43
C SER A 170 3.67 -10.30 -5.00
N LEU A 171 3.63 -9.02 -4.63
CA LEU A 171 4.04 -8.53 -3.33
C LEU A 171 2.92 -8.70 -2.27
N THR A 172 2.40 -9.92 -2.15
CA THR A 172 1.39 -10.28 -1.17
C THR A 172 1.98 -11.12 -0.05
N THR A 173 1.40 -11.02 1.15
CA THR A 173 1.88 -11.71 2.35
C THR A 173 0.80 -12.64 2.92
N PRO A 174 0.42 -13.72 2.20
CA PRO A 174 -0.59 -14.68 2.63
C PRO A 174 -0.09 -15.51 3.82
N ASN A 175 -1.04 -16.25 4.44
CA ASN A 175 -0.76 -17.21 5.50
C ASN A 175 -0.18 -16.62 6.80
N SER A 176 -0.46 -15.34 7.08
CA SER A 176 -0.20 -14.78 8.41
C SER A 176 -0.94 -15.58 9.49
N PRO A 177 -0.56 -15.47 10.77
CA PRO A 177 -1.34 -16.08 11.86
C PRO A 177 -2.82 -15.69 11.80
N PHE A 178 -3.14 -14.44 11.46
CA PHE A 178 -4.51 -13.97 11.27
C PHE A 178 -5.22 -14.69 10.11
N ASP A 179 -4.55 -14.85 8.95
CA ASP A 179 -5.13 -15.57 7.82
C ASP A 179 -5.42 -17.03 8.15
N ARG A 180 -4.51 -17.70 8.87
CA ARG A 180 -4.71 -19.08 9.32
C ARG A 180 -5.88 -19.21 10.30
N PHE A 181 -6.02 -18.25 11.21
CA PHE A 181 -7.17 -18.21 12.12
C PHE A 181 -8.48 -18.08 11.33
N LEU A 182 -8.55 -17.15 10.35
CA LEU A 182 -9.72 -16.99 9.50
C LEU A 182 -10.04 -18.27 8.69
N LYS A 183 -9.02 -19.03 8.31
CA LYS A 183 -9.13 -20.32 7.59
C LYS A 183 -9.45 -21.50 8.52
N GLY A 184 -9.56 -21.32 9.84
CA GLY A 184 -9.99 -22.34 10.80
C GLY A 184 -8.89 -22.90 11.70
N ASP A 185 -7.66 -22.35 11.67
CA ASP A 185 -6.62 -22.75 12.62
C ASP A 185 -6.75 -21.94 13.93
N ASP A 186 -7.50 -22.48 14.88
CA ASP A 186 -7.73 -21.83 16.19
C ASP A 186 -6.47 -21.62 17.02
N LYS A 187 -5.39 -22.34 16.70
CA LYS A 187 -4.11 -22.22 17.41
C LYS A 187 -3.22 -21.14 16.78
N ALA A 188 -3.60 -20.59 15.65
CA ALA A 188 -2.82 -19.56 14.96
C ALA A 188 -2.76 -18.24 15.73
N LEU A 189 -3.75 -17.95 16.57
CA LEU A 189 -3.75 -16.80 17.48
C LEU A 189 -3.77 -17.31 18.93
N ASP A 190 -2.97 -16.69 19.78
CA ASP A 190 -3.01 -16.91 21.22
C ASP A 190 -4.23 -16.22 21.88
N ALA A 191 -4.38 -16.38 23.20
CA ALA A 191 -5.52 -15.82 23.93
C ALA A 191 -5.56 -14.29 23.89
N GLN A 192 -4.41 -13.63 24.05
CA GLN A 192 -4.31 -12.18 24.04
C GLN A 192 -4.62 -11.61 22.64
N GLN A 193 -4.15 -12.27 21.59
CA GLN A 193 -4.42 -11.87 20.20
C GLN A 193 -5.92 -12.02 19.87
N LYS A 194 -6.59 -13.05 20.36
CA LYS A 194 -8.04 -13.21 20.20
C LYS A 194 -8.83 -12.15 20.96
N GLU A 195 -8.42 -11.83 22.17
CA GLU A 195 -9.02 -10.73 22.95
C GLU A 195 -8.83 -9.38 22.23
N GLY A 196 -7.62 -9.12 21.71
CA GLY A 196 -7.35 -7.93 20.91
C GLY A 196 -8.20 -7.86 19.63
N LEU A 197 -8.41 -8.99 18.95
CA LEU A 197 -9.30 -9.05 17.78
C LEU A 197 -10.75 -8.75 18.16
N ALA A 198 -11.24 -9.32 19.26
CA ALA A 198 -12.58 -9.02 19.76
C ALA A 198 -12.73 -7.53 20.10
N LEU A 199 -11.78 -6.97 20.83
CA LEU A 199 -11.76 -5.54 21.19
C LEU A 199 -11.71 -4.64 19.95
N PHE A 200 -10.90 -4.96 18.92
CA PHE A 200 -10.82 -4.22 17.67
C PHE A 200 -12.18 -4.17 16.94
N MET A 201 -12.92 -5.27 16.98
CA MET A 201 -14.27 -5.32 16.40
C MET A 201 -15.29 -4.56 17.26
N ASP A 202 -15.24 -4.72 18.59
CA ASP A 202 -16.20 -4.14 19.53
C ASP A 202 -16.05 -2.62 19.67
N ALA A 203 -14.82 -2.13 19.63
CA ALA A 203 -14.53 -0.69 19.64
C ALA A 203 -14.91 0.03 18.34
N GLY A 204 -15.31 -0.70 17.28
CA GLY A 204 -15.75 -0.11 16.02
C GLY A 204 -14.64 0.23 15.03
N CYS A 205 -13.39 -0.17 15.26
CA CYS A 205 -12.27 0.06 14.31
C CYS A 205 -12.55 -0.54 12.93
N ILE A 206 -13.37 -1.57 12.87
CA ILE A 206 -13.83 -2.25 11.65
C ILE A 206 -14.66 -1.38 10.71
N ALA A 207 -15.19 -0.26 11.18
CA ALA A 207 -15.92 0.67 10.32
C ALA A 207 -15.03 1.20 9.17
N CYS A 208 -13.74 1.39 9.45
CA CYS A 208 -12.74 1.88 8.49
C CYS A 208 -11.73 0.78 8.09
N HIS A 209 -11.41 -0.12 9.03
CA HIS A 209 -10.39 -1.16 8.86
C HIS A 209 -11.03 -2.54 8.72
N ASN A 210 -11.39 -2.92 7.49
CA ASN A 210 -12.06 -4.18 7.15
C ASN A 210 -11.51 -4.78 5.84
N GLY A 211 -12.12 -5.89 5.40
CA GLY A 211 -11.77 -6.56 4.15
C GLY A 211 -10.45 -7.33 4.19
N VAL A 212 -9.91 -7.64 3.01
CA VAL A 212 -8.68 -8.44 2.83
C VAL A 212 -7.47 -7.76 3.45
N ASN A 213 -7.33 -6.46 3.27
CA ASN A 213 -6.15 -5.68 3.67
C ASN A 213 -6.30 -5.04 5.07
N VAL A 214 -7.39 -5.35 5.78
CA VAL A 214 -7.73 -4.74 7.08
C VAL A 214 -7.64 -3.20 6.97
N GLY A 215 -8.33 -2.64 5.97
CA GLY A 215 -8.27 -1.26 5.52
C GLY A 215 -8.03 -1.17 4.02
N GLY A 216 -7.70 0.01 3.52
CA GLY A 216 -7.43 0.25 2.10
C GLY A 216 -8.69 0.40 1.23
N GLN A 217 -9.90 0.18 1.74
CA GLN A 217 -11.12 0.06 0.95
C GLN A 217 -11.96 1.35 0.90
N GLY A 218 -11.78 2.27 1.81
CA GLY A 218 -12.62 3.47 1.90
C GLY A 218 -11.85 4.72 2.30
N TYR A 219 -12.53 5.84 2.23
CA TYR A 219 -12.02 7.17 2.58
C TYR A 219 -12.77 7.68 3.80
N PHE A 220 -12.02 8.14 4.79
CA PHE A 220 -12.58 8.56 6.06
C PHE A 220 -11.88 9.83 6.57
N PRO A 221 -12.61 10.72 7.28
CA PRO A 221 -11.97 11.87 7.91
C PRO A 221 -11.04 11.41 9.03
N PHE A 222 -9.85 12.02 9.09
CA PHE A 222 -8.92 11.79 10.18
C PHE A 222 -9.20 12.80 11.30
N GLY A 223 -9.69 12.30 12.43
CA GLY A 223 -10.13 13.13 13.56
C GLY A 223 -11.64 13.41 13.53
N VAL A 224 -12.45 12.34 13.58
CA VAL A 224 -13.94 12.44 13.63
C VAL A 224 -14.40 13.09 14.91
N ILE A 225 -13.85 12.69 16.06
CA ILE A 225 -14.21 13.23 17.38
C ILE A 225 -13.29 14.40 17.73
N LYS A 226 -11.97 14.23 17.50
CA LYS A 226 -10.96 15.22 17.83
C LYS A 226 -9.82 15.18 16.82
N LYS A 227 -9.52 16.31 16.20
CA LYS A 227 -8.36 16.39 15.32
C LYS A 227 -7.08 16.11 16.10
N PRO A 228 -6.18 15.23 15.60
CA PRO A 228 -4.86 15.03 16.20
C PRO A 228 -4.01 16.30 16.10
N GLY A 229 -2.89 16.33 16.83
CA GLY A 229 -1.96 17.46 16.79
C GLY A 229 -1.40 17.75 15.39
N ALA A 230 -0.98 18.99 15.14
CA ALA A 230 -0.52 19.45 13.83
C ALA A 230 0.75 18.74 13.32
N ASP A 231 1.51 18.08 14.17
CA ASP A 231 2.61 17.21 13.81
C ASP A 231 2.13 15.88 13.17
N VAL A 232 0.97 15.37 13.59
CA VAL A 232 0.34 14.16 13.07
C VAL A 232 -0.57 14.48 11.88
N LEU A 233 -1.35 15.56 11.97
CA LEU A 233 -2.23 16.07 10.93
C LEU A 233 -1.84 17.52 10.57
N PRO A 234 -0.85 17.74 9.70
CA PRO A 234 -0.41 19.08 9.31
C PRO A 234 -1.55 19.85 8.63
N GLU A 235 -1.76 21.11 9.03
CA GLU A 235 -2.82 21.97 8.49
C GLU A 235 -2.71 22.16 6.96
N GLY A 236 -1.50 22.13 6.41
CA GLY A 236 -1.24 22.25 4.97
C GLY A 236 -1.61 21.00 4.16
N ASP A 237 -1.76 19.84 4.81
CA ASP A 237 -2.17 18.60 4.13
C ASP A 237 -3.67 18.33 4.34
N LYS A 238 -4.46 18.82 3.43
CA LYS A 238 -5.93 18.68 3.46
C LYS A 238 -6.44 17.34 2.93
N GLY A 239 -5.56 16.35 2.73
CA GLY A 239 -5.91 15.01 2.29
C GLY A 239 -6.58 14.99 0.92
N ARG A 240 -7.71 14.28 0.81
CA ARG A 240 -8.46 14.07 -0.44
C ARG A 240 -9.06 15.35 -1.01
N PHE A 241 -9.26 16.39 -0.22
CA PHE A 241 -9.65 17.70 -0.73
C PHE A 241 -8.76 18.19 -1.87
N ALA A 242 -7.45 17.90 -1.81
CA ALA A 242 -6.51 18.26 -2.87
C ALA A 242 -6.82 17.58 -4.23
N VAL A 243 -7.59 16.48 -4.21
CA VAL A 243 -7.97 15.71 -5.41
C VAL A 243 -9.35 16.15 -5.92
N THR A 244 -10.31 16.32 -5.00
CA THR A 244 -11.74 16.51 -5.34
C THR A 244 -12.19 17.95 -5.32
N ASN A 245 -11.47 18.82 -4.62
CA ASN A 245 -11.83 20.20 -4.31
C ASN A 245 -13.23 20.31 -3.64
N THR A 246 -13.63 19.28 -2.90
CA THR A 246 -14.91 19.18 -2.20
C THR A 246 -14.68 19.37 -0.71
N ALA A 247 -15.38 20.31 -0.06
CA ALA A 247 -15.19 20.61 1.36
C ALA A 247 -15.39 19.39 2.29
N ALA A 248 -16.29 18.47 1.92
CA ALA A 248 -16.51 17.24 2.68
C ALA A 248 -15.29 16.28 2.67
N ASP A 249 -14.35 16.46 1.75
CA ASP A 249 -13.12 15.65 1.64
C ASP A 249 -11.92 16.31 2.35
N GLU A 250 -12.11 17.41 3.08
CA GLU A 250 -11.06 18.05 3.84
C GLU A 250 -10.59 17.14 5.00
N TYR A 251 -9.30 16.84 5.05
CA TYR A 251 -8.67 15.88 5.98
C TYR A 251 -9.23 14.44 5.87
N VAL A 252 -9.81 14.11 4.73
CA VAL A 252 -10.18 12.73 4.41
C VAL A 252 -8.98 12.02 3.77
N PHE A 253 -8.73 10.79 4.23
CA PHE A 253 -7.68 9.92 3.71
C PHE A 253 -8.24 8.52 3.46
N ARG A 254 -7.58 7.77 2.61
CA ARG A 254 -7.83 6.34 2.49
C ARG A 254 -7.44 5.68 3.82
N ALA A 255 -8.34 4.85 4.38
CA ALA A 255 -8.00 4.06 5.56
C ALA A 255 -6.73 3.26 5.31
N ALA A 256 -5.72 3.42 6.16
CA ALA A 256 -4.46 2.71 6.01
C ALA A 256 -4.68 1.20 6.16
N PRO A 257 -4.08 0.36 5.30
CA PRO A 257 -4.01 -1.08 5.53
C PRO A 257 -3.25 -1.38 6.82
N LEU A 258 -3.73 -2.36 7.60
CA LEU A 258 -3.07 -2.74 8.85
C LEU A 258 -2.30 -4.07 8.76
N ARG A 259 -2.25 -4.69 7.57
CA ARG A 259 -1.37 -5.85 7.36
C ARG A 259 0.09 -5.43 7.50
N ASN A 260 0.87 -6.23 8.24
CA ASN A 260 2.30 -5.99 8.51
C ASN A 260 2.60 -4.68 9.27
N ILE A 261 1.60 -4.06 9.91
CA ILE A 261 1.73 -2.73 10.49
C ILE A 261 2.87 -2.61 11.52
N ALA A 262 3.17 -3.66 12.28
CA ALA A 262 4.26 -3.67 13.24
C ALA A 262 5.66 -3.54 12.60
N LEU A 263 5.79 -3.77 11.30
CA LEU A 263 7.06 -3.75 10.56
C LEU A 263 7.29 -2.46 9.77
N THR A 264 6.31 -1.54 9.75
CA THR A 264 6.30 -0.40 8.84
C THR A 264 6.16 0.96 9.54
N PRO A 265 6.87 1.22 10.66
CA PRO A 265 6.97 2.58 11.18
C PRO A 265 7.74 3.46 10.18
N PRO A 266 7.57 4.79 10.23
CA PRO A 266 6.66 5.55 11.08
C PRO A 266 5.22 5.58 10.53
N TYR A 267 4.27 5.90 11.41
CA TYR A 267 2.85 5.83 11.13
C TYR A 267 2.26 7.15 10.67
N PHE A 268 1.06 7.07 10.07
CA PHE A 268 0.30 8.13 9.44
C PHE A 268 0.97 8.71 8.18
N HIS A 269 0.20 9.50 7.43
CA HIS A 269 0.68 10.17 6.22
C HIS A 269 1.82 11.17 6.49
N SER A 270 1.88 11.72 7.70
CA SER A 270 2.97 12.62 8.15
C SER A 270 4.26 11.89 8.51
N GLY A 271 4.19 10.57 8.82
CA GLY A 271 5.34 9.78 9.25
C GLY A 271 5.98 10.28 10.56
N LYS A 272 5.21 10.86 11.47
CA LYS A 272 5.74 11.49 12.70
C LYS A 272 5.62 10.62 13.94
N VAL A 273 4.89 9.53 13.87
CA VAL A 273 4.66 8.61 14.97
C VAL A 273 5.43 7.32 14.71
N TRP A 274 6.32 6.95 15.64
CA TRP A 274 7.23 5.82 15.49
C TRP A 274 6.82 4.60 16.32
N ASP A 275 6.01 4.82 17.33
CA ASP A 275 5.54 3.80 18.24
C ASP A 275 4.11 3.36 17.87
N LEU A 276 3.87 2.04 17.79
CA LEU A 276 2.58 1.50 17.39
C LEU A 276 1.51 1.73 18.45
N GLU A 277 1.86 1.63 19.73
CA GLU A 277 0.91 1.86 20.83
C GLU A 277 0.48 3.33 20.83
N GLN A 278 1.42 4.25 20.58
CA GLN A 278 1.10 5.67 20.40
C GLN A 278 0.18 5.89 19.19
N ALA A 279 0.41 5.20 18.08
CA ALA A 279 -0.45 5.30 16.89
C ALA A 279 -1.88 4.81 17.20
N VAL A 280 -2.02 3.70 17.93
CA VAL A 280 -3.32 3.19 18.37
C VAL A 280 -4.01 4.16 19.31
N ALA A 281 -3.28 4.73 20.29
CA ALA A 281 -3.84 5.73 21.21
C ALA A 281 -4.34 6.98 20.49
N ILE A 282 -3.56 7.50 19.50
CA ILE A 282 -3.98 8.64 18.67
C ILE A 282 -5.25 8.30 17.87
N MET A 283 -5.34 7.09 17.30
CA MET A 283 -6.54 6.66 16.58
C MET A 283 -7.74 6.54 17.50
N GLY A 284 -7.58 5.96 18.71
CA GLY A 284 -8.64 5.89 19.73
C GLY A 284 -9.15 7.29 20.08
N ASP A 285 -8.28 8.18 20.50
CA ASP A 285 -8.60 9.55 20.90
C ASP A 285 -9.24 10.38 19.76
N SER A 286 -8.75 10.18 18.53
CA SER A 286 -9.20 10.98 17.38
C SER A 286 -10.49 10.47 16.76
N GLN A 287 -10.75 9.18 16.77
CA GLN A 287 -11.88 8.58 16.06
C GLN A 287 -13.00 8.11 16.99
N LEU A 288 -12.67 7.75 18.23
CA LEU A 288 -13.64 7.13 19.17
C LEU A 288 -13.93 8.04 20.38
N GLY A 289 -12.98 8.86 20.81
CA GLY A 289 -13.10 9.79 21.95
C GLY A 289 -12.50 9.30 23.24
#